data_a80f4e87095cb25b20097418cc3bec6d
#
_entry.id   a80f4e87095cb25b20097418cc3bec6d
#
_cell.length_a   1.000
_cell.length_b   1.000
_cell.length_c   1.000
_cell.angle_alpha   90.00
_cell.angle_beta   90.00
_cell.angle_gamma   90.00
#
_symmetry.space_group_name_H-M   'P 1'
#
loop_
_entity.id
_entity.type
_entity.pdbx_description
1 polymer ?
#
loop_
_entity_poly.entity_id
_entity_poly.type
_entity_poly.pdbx_seq_one_letter_code
_entity_poly.pdbx_strand_id
1 'polypeptide(L)'
;MTSTILASSPTTETIFASPDEATAHFDRLLRLETDCWDVHESLQADEPGFVLLDVRSPAMFAAGHIDRAVNFPHGKINERNLAHYPTGTRFVVYCNGPHCNGADKAALRLARLGRPVKKMIGGIEGWKDEGFSVIAT
;
A
#
# COMPACT_ATOMS: atom_id res chain seq x y z
N MET A 1 24.25 30.88 19.69
CA MET A 1 23.87 30.37 19.50
C MET A 1 23.76 29.72 18.36
N THR A 2 23.95 29.50 17.74
CA THR A 2 24.10 28.86 16.50
C THR A 2 24.40 27.42 16.55
N SER A 3 24.92 26.95 17.61
CA SER A 3 25.43 25.60 17.73
C SER A 3 24.36 24.53 17.54
N THR A 4 23.10 24.80 17.86
CA THR A 4 22.04 23.82 17.73
C THR A 4 21.84 23.39 16.27
N ILE A 5 21.96 24.32 15.32
CA ILE A 5 21.82 24.05 13.89
C ILE A 5 22.98 23.22 13.37
N LEU A 6 24.15 23.41 13.97
CA LEU A 6 25.40 22.74 13.54
C LEU A 6 25.72 21.50 14.37
N ALA A 7 24.89 21.19 15.38
CA ALA A 7 25.12 20.03 16.24
C ALA A 7 24.99 18.74 15.43
N SER A 8 25.87 17.81 15.73
CA SER A 8 25.88 16.49 15.10
C SER A 8 25.20 15.48 16.01
N SER A 9 24.43 14.60 15.41
CA SER A 9 23.79 13.49 16.08
C SER A 9 23.73 12.32 15.07
N PRO A 10 23.35 11.12 15.49
CA PRO A 10 23.21 10.01 14.55
C PRO A 10 22.34 10.38 13.33
N THR A 11 21.28 11.16 13.54
CA THR A 11 20.40 11.58 12.44
C THR A 11 21.07 12.58 11.50
N THR A 12 21.93 13.42 11.99
CA THR A 12 22.56 14.47 11.18
C THR A 12 23.94 14.10 10.64
N GLU A 13 24.47 12.93 11.00
CA GLU A 13 25.75 12.46 10.47
C GLU A 13 25.75 12.35 8.94
N THR A 14 24.65 11.90 8.37
CA THR A 14 24.46 11.93 6.94
C THR A 14 23.77 13.23 6.56
N ILE A 15 24.28 13.90 5.54
CA ILE A 15 23.70 15.16 5.13
C ILE A 15 22.25 14.94 4.66
N PHE A 16 21.42 15.92 4.88
CA PHE A 16 20.04 15.89 4.39
C PHE A 16 20.04 16.25 2.91
N ALA A 17 19.18 15.57 2.13
CA ALA A 17 18.97 15.91 0.73
C ALA A 17 18.45 17.35 0.61
N SER A 18 18.67 17.98 -0.54
CA SER A 18 18.11 19.30 -0.80
C SER A 18 16.58 19.25 -0.76
N PRO A 19 15.92 20.38 -0.47
CA PRO A 19 14.46 20.43 -0.54
C PRO A 19 13.89 20.01 -1.90
N ASP A 20 14.55 20.35 -3.00
CA ASP A 20 14.09 19.94 -4.33
C ASP A 20 14.16 18.42 -4.52
N GLU A 21 15.24 17.82 -4.11
CA GLU A 21 15.41 16.37 -4.16
C GLU A 21 14.39 15.66 -3.28
N ALA A 22 14.19 16.16 -2.06
CA ALA A 22 13.22 15.60 -1.13
C ALA A 22 11.79 15.72 -1.67
N THR A 23 11.46 16.86 -2.27
CA THR A 23 10.15 17.08 -2.88
C THR A 23 9.87 16.05 -3.96
N ALA A 24 10.81 15.82 -4.87
CA ALA A 24 10.65 14.84 -5.94
C ALA A 24 10.45 13.43 -5.39
N HIS A 25 11.23 13.06 -4.39
CA HIS A 25 11.17 11.73 -3.80
C HIS A 25 9.83 11.48 -3.09
N PHE A 26 9.43 12.39 -2.21
CA PHE A 26 8.21 12.18 -1.41
C PHE A 26 6.94 12.34 -2.24
N ASP A 27 6.94 13.22 -3.23
CA ASP A 27 5.83 13.30 -4.18
C ASP A 27 5.65 11.97 -4.91
N ARG A 28 6.73 11.38 -5.39
CA ARG A 28 6.68 10.10 -6.07
C ARG A 28 6.23 8.99 -5.12
N LEU A 29 6.77 8.97 -3.89
CA LEU A 29 6.40 7.97 -2.90
C LEU A 29 4.90 7.99 -2.61
N LEU A 30 4.33 9.17 -2.43
CA LEU A 30 2.89 9.30 -2.13
C LEU A 30 1.99 8.93 -3.31
N ARG A 31 2.52 8.95 -4.52
CA ARG A 31 1.78 8.46 -5.69
C ARG A 31 1.87 6.94 -5.85
N LEU A 32 2.82 6.30 -5.18
CA LEU A 32 3.05 4.86 -5.24
C LEU A 32 2.52 4.12 -4.03
N GLU A 33 2.43 4.80 -2.89
CA GLU A 33 2.04 4.18 -1.63
C GLU A 33 0.94 4.95 -0.92
N THR A 34 0.19 4.21 -0.11
CA THR A 34 -0.76 4.75 0.84
C THR A 34 -0.55 3.99 2.16
N ASP A 35 -1.29 4.32 3.21
CA ASP A 35 -1.18 3.66 4.49
C ASP A 35 -2.52 3.14 4.98
N CYS A 36 -2.49 2.42 6.11
CA CYS A 36 -3.68 1.82 6.68
C CYS A 36 -4.72 2.87 7.10
N TRP A 37 -4.24 4.00 7.60
CA TRP A 37 -5.12 5.08 8.07
C TRP A 37 -5.92 5.68 6.91
N ASP A 38 -5.24 6.03 5.83
CA ASP A 38 -5.90 6.62 4.65
C ASP A 38 -6.84 5.62 3.98
N VAL A 39 -6.46 4.35 3.92
CA VAL A 39 -7.34 3.31 3.37
C VAL A 39 -8.58 3.16 4.24
N HIS A 40 -8.41 3.08 5.56
CA HIS A 40 -9.54 2.97 6.49
C HIS A 40 -10.50 4.14 6.31
N GLU A 41 -9.97 5.36 6.25
CA GLU A 41 -10.77 6.56 6.06
C GLU A 41 -11.51 6.52 4.71
N SER A 42 -10.81 6.12 3.65
CA SER A 42 -11.41 6.02 2.31
C SER A 42 -12.54 5.02 2.24
N LEU A 43 -12.42 3.89 2.96
CA LEU A 43 -13.43 2.84 2.96
C LEU A 43 -14.72 3.24 3.68
N GLN A 44 -14.76 4.38 4.37
CA GLN A 44 -15.98 4.89 4.96
C GLN A 44 -16.94 5.43 3.91
N ALA A 45 -16.45 5.77 2.73
CA ALA A 45 -17.30 6.21 1.62
C ALA A 45 -17.91 5.02 0.89
N ASP A 46 -19.10 5.22 0.31
CA ASP A 46 -19.75 4.17 -0.50
C ASP A 46 -18.89 3.80 -1.71
N GLU A 47 -18.28 4.81 -2.33
CA GLU A 47 -17.38 4.60 -3.46
C GLU A 47 -16.02 5.21 -3.11
N PRO A 48 -15.09 4.41 -2.58
CA PRO A 48 -13.79 4.93 -2.16
C PRO A 48 -12.86 5.32 -3.32
N GLY A 49 -13.21 4.93 -4.54
CA GLY A 49 -12.46 5.29 -5.73
C GLY A 49 -11.37 4.29 -6.11
N PHE A 50 -11.33 3.16 -5.46
CA PHE A 50 -10.38 2.09 -5.77
C PHE A 50 -10.95 0.73 -5.35
N VAL A 51 -10.36 -0.32 -5.87
CA VAL A 51 -10.62 -1.70 -5.44
C VAL A 51 -9.46 -2.13 -4.55
N LEU A 52 -9.78 -2.57 -3.34
CA LEU A 52 -8.78 -3.06 -2.40
C LEU A 52 -8.54 -4.54 -2.62
N LEU A 53 -7.31 -4.93 -2.92
CA LEU A 53 -6.94 -6.31 -3.18
C LEU A 53 -6.09 -6.86 -2.03
N ASP A 54 -6.56 -7.93 -1.42
CA ASP A 54 -5.76 -8.75 -0.52
C ASP A 54 -5.03 -9.77 -1.39
N VAL A 55 -3.71 -9.63 -1.48
CA VAL A 55 -2.91 -10.42 -2.43
C VAL A 55 -2.26 -11.64 -1.80
N ARG A 56 -2.72 -12.01 -0.61
CA ARG A 56 -2.29 -13.21 0.11
C ARG A 56 -3.02 -14.43 -0.42
N SER A 57 -2.66 -15.59 0.13
CA SER A 57 -3.35 -16.84 -0.21
C SER A 57 -4.81 -16.81 0.22
N PRO A 58 -5.68 -17.64 -0.41
CA PRO A 58 -7.08 -17.74 0.02
C PRO A 58 -7.25 -18.15 1.48
N ALA A 59 -6.38 -19.02 2.00
CA ALA A 59 -6.45 -19.45 3.40
C ALA A 59 -6.19 -18.28 4.37
N MET A 60 -5.20 -17.45 4.06
CA MET A 60 -4.88 -16.28 4.88
C MET A 60 -5.99 -15.24 4.81
N PHE A 61 -6.54 -15.03 3.63
CA PHE A 61 -7.68 -14.13 3.47
C PHE A 61 -8.88 -14.60 4.31
N ALA A 62 -9.20 -15.89 4.23
CA ALA A 62 -10.34 -16.44 4.97
C ALA A 62 -10.16 -16.31 6.49
N ALA A 63 -8.93 -16.44 6.96
CA ALA A 63 -8.63 -16.34 8.40
C ALA A 63 -8.79 -14.91 8.95
N GLY A 64 -8.66 -13.91 8.11
CA GLY A 64 -8.86 -12.52 8.52
C GLY A 64 -8.42 -11.56 7.43
N HIS A 65 -9.31 -10.68 7.02
CA HIS A 65 -9.04 -9.70 5.97
C HIS A 65 -9.79 -8.39 6.26
N ILE A 66 -9.41 -7.35 5.54
CA ILE A 66 -10.08 -6.06 5.63
C ILE A 66 -11.44 -6.19 4.94
N ASP A 67 -12.50 -5.74 5.61
CA ASP A 67 -13.83 -5.74 5.01
C ASP A 67 -13.80 -4.94 3.69
N ARG A 68 -14.49 -5.42 2.67
CA ARG A 68 -14.53 -4.90 1.31
C ARG A 68 -13.30 -5.27 0.47
N ALA A 69 -12.27 -5.90 1.03
CA ALA A 69 -11.15 -6.38 0.24
C ALA A 69 -11.58 -7.58 -0.60
N VAL A 70 -11.02 -7.65 -1.80
CA VAL A 70 -11.18 -8.79 -2.71
C VAL A 70 -9.90 -9.62 -2.62
N ASN A 71 -10.05 -10.93 -2.41
CA ASN A 71 -8.88 -11.81 -2.43
C ASN A 71 -8.40 -12.03 -3.86
N PHE A 72 -7.19 -11.61 -4.12
CA PHE A 72 -6.59 -11.73 -5.45
C PHE A 72 -5.11 -12.05 -5.28
N PRO A 73 -4.76 -13.32 -5.04
CA PRO A 73 -3.36 -13.71 -4.82
C PRO A 73 -2.45 -13.13 -5.91
N HIS A 74 -1.28 -12.62 -5.51
CA HIS A 74 -0.42 -11.90 -6.47
C HIS A 74 -0.04 -12.74 -7.68
N GLY A 75 0.08 -14.06 -7.52
CA GLY A 75 0.40 -14.94 -8.63
C GLY A 75 -0.72 -15.12 -9.65
N LYS A 76 -1.92 -14.69 -9.32
CA LYS A 76 -3.10 -14.79 -10.18
C LYS A 76 -3.40 -13.52 -10.95
N ILE A 77 -2.59 -12.49 -10.79
CA ILE A 77 -2.78 -11.21 -11.46
C ILE A 77 -2.30 -11.33 -12.90
N ASN A 78 -3.25 -11.34 -13.84
CA ASN A 78 -3.00 -11.35 -15.27
C ASN A 78 -4.20 -10.69 -15.98
N GLU A 79 -4.08 -10.43 -17.26
CA GLU A 79 -5.14 -9.78 -18.03
C GLU A 79 -6.46 -10.52 -17.97
N ARG A 80 -6.40 -11.85 -18.09
CA ARG A 80 -7.59 -12.70 -18.11
C ARG A 80 -8.38 -12.55 -16.81
N ASN A 81 -7.68 -12.64 -15.68
CA ASN A 81 -8.33 -12.58 -14.38
C ASN A 81 -8.81 -11.19 -14.01
N LEU A 82 -8.27 -10.14 -14.67
CA LEU A 82 -8.68 -8.75 -14.46
C LEU A 82 -9.70 -8.26 -15.47
N ALA A 83 -10.11 -9.12 -16.42
CA ALA A 83 -10.90 -8.69 -17.58
C ALA A 83 -12.21 -8.00 -17.21
N HIS A 84 -12.82 -8.33 -16.07
CA HIS A 84 -14.07 -7.73 -15.65
C HIS A 84 -13.92 -6.35 -15.00
N TYR A 85 -12.70 -5.92 -14.73
CA TYR A 85 -12.45 -4.56 -14.24
C TYR A 85 -12.13 -3.65 -15.43
N PRO A 86 -12.81 -2.49 -15.53
CA PRO A 86 -12.48 -1.51 -16.57
C PRO A 86 -11.00 -1.09 -16.48
N THR A 87 -10.41 -0.70 -17.62
CA THR A 87 -8.98 -0.37 -17.70
C THR A 87 -8.55 0.74 -16.75
N GLY A 88 -9.41 1.69 -16.45
CA GLY A 88 -9.11 2.80 -15.56
C GLY A 88 -9.29 2.49 -14.08
N THR A 89 -9.66 1.27 -13.72
CA THR A 89 -9.84 0.89 -12.32
C THR A 89 -8.54 1.09 -11.56
N ARG A 90 -8.63 1.81 -10.44
CA ARG A 90 -7.49 2.02 -9.54
C ARG A 90 -7.49 0.92 -8.49
N PHE A 91 -6.32 0.35 -8.24
CA PHE A 91 -6.18 -0.72 -7.25
C PHE A 91 -5.30 -0.27 -6.10
N VAL A 92 -5.65 -0.73 -4.91
CA VAL A 92 -4.77 -0.64 -3.75
C VAL A 92 -4.53 -2.08 -3.29
N VAL A 93 -3.27 -2.44 -3.11
CA VAL A 93 -2.89 -3.82 -2.76
C VAL A 93 -2.26 -3.88 -1.38
N TYR A 94 -2.51 -4.98 -0.66
CA TYR A 94 -1.84 -5.23 0.61
C TYR A 94 -1.53 -6.71 0.79
N CYS A 95 -0.50 -6.98 1.59
CA CYS A 95 -0.08 -8.32 1.97
C CYS A 95 -0.06 -8.43 3.50
N ASN A 96 0.76 -9.27 4.07
CA ASN A 96 0.81 -9.46 5.52
C ASN A 96 1.34 -8.24 6.26
N GLY A 97 2.52 -7.78 5.89
CA GLY A 97 3.17 -6.69 6.63
C GLY A 97 4.53 -6.36 6.06
N PRO A 98 5.36 -5.65 6.88
CA PRO A 98 6.65 -5.13 6.39
C PRO A 98 7.63 -6.20 5.90
N HIS A 99 7.47 -7.45 6.33
CA HIS A 99 8.37 -8.54 5.95
C HIS A 99 7.94 -9.26 4.69
N CYS A 100 6.79 -8.90 4.12
CA CYS A 100 6.22 -9.59 2.96
C CYS A 100 6.30 -8.70 1.73
N ASN A 101 6.87 -9.22 0.65
CA ASN A 101 6.95 -8.48 -0.61
C ASN A 101 5.82 -8.83 -1.58
N GLY A 102 4.78 -9.52 -1.12
CA GLY A 102 3.65 -9.91 -1.97
C GLY A 102 2.92 -8.72 -2.57
N ALA A 103 2.76 -7.65 -1.80
CA ALA A 103 2.14 -6.43 -2.30
C ALA A 103 2.98 -5.77 -3.39
N ASP A 104 4.32 -5.77 -3.23
CA ASP A 104 5.21 -5.22 -4.26
C ASP A 104 5.12 -6.05 -5.55
N LYS A 105 5.08 -7.37 -5.44
CA LYS A 105 4.92 -8.25 -6.59
C LYS A 105 3.58 -8.00 -7.30
N ALA A 106 2.51 -7.87 -6.53
CA ALA A 106 1.18 -7.57 -7.08
C ALA A 106 1.16 -6.21 -7.77
N ALA A 107 1.73 -5.19 -7.13
CA ALA A 107 1.78 -3.84 -7.69
C ALA A 107 2.57 -3.82 -9.00
N LEU A 108 3.70 -4.52 -9.05
CA LEU A 108 4.49 -4.62 -10.27
C LEU A 108 3.71 -5.28 -11.41
N ARG A 109 3.01 -6.37 -11.12
CA ARG A 109 2.19 -7.07 -12.13
C ARG A 109 1.08 -6.18 -12.65
N LEU A 110 0.35 -5.50 -11.75
CA LEU A 110 -0.71 -4.57 -12.13
C LEU A 110 -0.18 -3.42 -12.99
N ALA A 111 0.94 -2.81 -12.57
CA ALA A 111 1.54 -1.71 -13.31
C ALA A 111 1.98 -2.14 -14.71
N ARG A 112 2.58 -3.33 -14.85
CA ARG A 112 2.97 -3.88 -16.16
C ARG A 112 1.78 -4.12 -17.07
N LEU A 113 0.61 -4.37 -16.50
CA LEU A 113 -0.62 -4.54 -17.26
C LEU A 113 -1.34 -3.21 -17.52
N GLY A 114 -0.70 -2.09 -17.19
CA GLY A 114 -1.27 -0.76 -17.40
C GLY A 114 -2.32 -0.36 -16.37
N ARG A 115 -2.36 -1.02 -15.22
CA ARG A 115 -3.35 -0.75 -14.19
C ARG A 115 -2.80 0.22 -13.15
N PRO A 116 -3.51 1.31 -12.84
CA PRO A 116 -3.12 2.21 -11.74
C PRO A 116 -3.13 1.48 -10.41
N VAL A 117 -2.07 1.62 -9.64
CA VAL A 117 -1.94 0.88 -8.38
C VAL A 117 -1.17 1.67 -7.33
N LYS A 118 -1.59 1.50 -6.08
CA LYS A 118 -0.81 1.91 -4.91
C LYS A 118 -0.70 0.73 -3.97
N LYS A 119 0.40 0.67 -3.23
CA LYS A 119 0.59 -0.30 -2.16
C LYS A 119 0.18 0.30 -0.83
N MET A 120 -0.62 -0.42 -0.03
CA MET A 120 -0.87 -0.03 1.35
C MET A 120 0.28 -0.54 2.21
N ILE A 121 1.10 0.37 2.72
CA ILE A 121 2.21 0.01 3.60
C ILE A 121 1.68 -0.55 4.92
N GLY A 122 2.47 -1.42 5.55
CA GLY A 122 2.10 -2.04 6.81
C GLY A 122 1.29 -3.33 6.67
N GLY A 123 0.52 -3.47 5.60
CA GLY A 123 -0.26 -4.67 5.36
C GLY A 123 -1.31 -4.94 6.44
N ILE A 124 -1.76 -6.21 6.53
CA ILE A 124 -2.77 -6.59 7.51
C ILE A 124 -2.24 -6.42 8.96
N GLU A 125 -0.95 -6.62 9.18
CA GLU A 125 -0.37 -6.44 10.50
C GLU A 125 -0.40 -4.96 10.92
N GLY A 126 -0.06 -4.05 10.02
CA GLY A 126 -0.19 -2.61 10.27
C GLY A 126 -1.63 -2.20 10.51
N TRP A 127 -2.56 -2.79 9.78
CA TRP A 127 -3.99 -2.56 9.96
C TRP A 127 -4.44 -2.90 11.39
N LYS A 128 -4.02 -4.09 11.86
CA LYS A 128 -4.32 -4.53 13.24
C LYS A 128 -3.63 -3.66 14.28
N ASP A 129 -2.40 -3.25 14.02
CA ASP A 129 -1.64 -2.40 14.96
C ASP A 129 -2.32 -1.05 15.17
N GLU A 130 -3.02 -0.53 14.15
CA GLU A 130 -3.81 0.69 14.28
C GLU A 130 -5.13 0.47 15.03
N GLY A 131 -5.44 -0.77 15.37
CA GLY A 131 -6.68 -1.10 16.09
C GLY A 131 -7.88 -1.29 15.19
N PHE A 132 -7.68 -1.36 13.87
CA PHE A 132 -8.77 -1.59 12.92
C PHE A 132 -9.15 -3.06 12.87
N SER A 133 -10.44 -3.33 12.74
CA SER A 133 -10.95 -4.70 12.77
C SER A 133 -10.79 -5.41 11.44
N VAL A 134 -10.70 -6.75 11.53
CA VAL A 134 -10.71 -7.62 10.36
C VAL A 134 -11.90 -8.56 10.46
N ILE A 135 -12.31 -9.12 9.33
CA ILE A 135 -13.39 -10.10 9.27
C ILE A 135 -12.86 -11.43 8.75
N ALA A 136 -13.52 -12.51 9.11
CA ALA A 136 -13.19 -13.85 8.63
C ALA A 136 -14.32 -14.39 7.75
N THR A 137 -13.99 -15.33 6.87
CA THR A 137 -14.99 -15.99 6.04
C THR A 137 -15.01 -17.50 6.19
#